data_7e55b4e2ddae37d19d9381054b6a5724
#
_entry.id   7e55b4e2ddae37d19d9381054b6a5724
#
_cell.length_a   1.000
_cell.length_b   1.000
_cell.length_c   1.000
_cell.angle_alpha   90.00
_cell.angle_beta   90.00
_cell.angle_gamma   90.00
#
_symmetry.space_group_name_H-M   'P 1'
#
loop_
_entity.id
_entity.type
_entity.pdbx_description
1 polymer ?
#
loop_
_entity_poly.entity_id
_entity_poly.type
_entity_poly.pdbx_seq_one_letter_code
_entity_poly.pdbx_strand_id
1 'polypeptide(L)'
;MTNDRPLFIPVILGTTRQGRMSAPAAKLLCDEIGKRPNVATELIDIAQVPLPVDDAGQAIKDPSYAEKMNRADALVIVSPEYNHAYSGLLKHVLDSCLEEYIHKAVGIVGVSAGVFGGTRGIQGLLPVMRELGLVDIFWDVNISSVQDVFDDSGNLKDPSFLPRIDKFLKELIWMAKTLRYGRENIAAE
;
A
#
# COMPACT_ATOMS: atom_id res chain seq x y z
N MET A 1 21.08 -16.71 11.82
CA MET A 1 20.90 -15.53 12.71
C MET A 1 19.62 -14.85 12.27
N THR A 2 18.59 -14.80 13.10
CA THR A 2 17.36 -14.09 12.76
C THR A 2 17.70 -12.60 12.67
N ASN A 3 17.46 -12.01 11.50
CA ASN A 3 17.63 -10.58 11.27
C ASN A 3 16.58 -9.85 12.14
N ASP A 4 17.01 -9.33 13.28
CA ASP A 4 16.14 -8.80 14.36
C ASP A 4 15.71 -7.33 14.09
N ARG A 5 15.88 -6.85 12.84
CA ARG A 5 15.39 -5.52 12.47
C ARG A 5 13.85 -5.47 12.47
N PRO A 6 13.24 -4.34 12.83
CA PRO A 6 11.80 -4.15 12.66
C PRO A 6 11.35 -4.47 11.22
N LEU A 7 10.12 -4.99 11.06
CA LEU A 7 9.50 -5.03 9.75
C LEU A 7 9.31 -3.60 9.24
N PHE A 8 9.55 -3.37 7.97
CA PHE A 8 9.24 -2.08 7.34
C PHE A 8 8.07 -2.25 6.38
N ILE A 9 6.95 -1.59 6.69
CA ILE A 9 5.68 -1.66 5.95
C ILE A 9 5.26 -0.24 5.56
N PRO A 10 5.75 0.31 4.44
CA PRO A 10 5.31 1.61 3.96
C PRO A 10 3.85 1.58 3.48
N VAL A 11 3.17 2.73 3.62
CA VAL A 11 1.83 2.97 3.11
C VAL A 11 1.91 3.89 1.91
N ILE A 12 1.47 3.42 0.74
CA ILE A 12 1.47 4.19 -0.52
C ILE A 12 0.11 4.86 -0.68
N LEU A 13 0.09 6.20 -0.69
CA LEU A 13 -1.09 6.99 -1.01
C LEU A 13 -1.22 7.13 -2.54
N GLY A 14 -2.12 6.35 -3.11
CA GLY A 14 -2.23 6.04 -4.55
C GLY A 14 -2.90 7.10 -5.43
N THR A 15 -2.83 8.40 -5.08
CA THR A 15 -3.37 9.48 -5.91
C THR A 15 -2.71 10.82 -5.61
N THR A 16 -2.64 11.67 -6.62
CA THR A 16 -2.09 13.05 -6.53
C THR A 16 -3.19 14.12 -6.47
N ARG A 17 -4.47 13.72 -6.53
CA ARG A 17 -5.60 14.65 -6.61
C ARG A 17 -5.62 15.61 -5.42
N GLN A 18 -5.85 16.90 -5.66
CA GLN A 18 -6.08 17.88 -4.60
C GLN A 18 -7.40 17.57 -3.86
N GLY A 19 -7.44 17.77 -2.55
CA GLY A 19 -8.61 17.45 -1.73
C GLY A 19 -8.95 15.95 -1.66
N ARG A 20 -7.98 15.08 -1.90
CA ARG A 20 -8.14 13.61 -1.89
C ARG A 20 -8.54 13.09 -0.51
N MET A 21 -9.72 12.49 -0.42
CA MET A 21 -10.25 11.90 0.81
C MET A 21 -9.54 10.58 1.21
N SER A 22 -8.68 10.04 0.34
CA SER A 22 -7.83 8.88 0.65
C SER A 22 -6.63 9.23 1.55
N ALA A 23 -6.27 10.52 1.69
CA ALA A 23 -5.15 10.92 2.55
C ALA A 23 -5.40 10.64 4.04
N PRO A 24 -6.56 10.98 4.64
CA PRO A 24 -6.89 10.56 6.01
C PRO A 24 -6.88 9.04 6.19
N ALA A 25 -7.35 8.28 5.20
CA ALA A 25 -7.31 6.82 5.25
C ALA A 25 -5.86 6.28 5.28
N ALA A 26 -4.98 6.81 4.44
CA ALA A 26 -3.58 6.42 4.43
C ALA A 26 -2.87 6.79 5.74
N LYS A 27 -3.17 7.98 6.30
CA LYS A 27 -2.65 8.37 7.61
C LYS A 27 -3.13 7.43 8.72
N LEU A 28 -4.41 7.07 8.73
CA LEU A 28 -4.97 6.11 9.69
C LEU A 28 -4.23 4.77 9.63
N LEU A 29 -3.94 4.24 8.42
CA LEU A 29 -3.18 3.00 8.27
C LEU A 29 -1.75 3.16 8.81
N CYS A 30 -1.05 4.26 8.54
CA CYS A 30 0.26 4.53 9.14
C CYS A 30 0.18 4.55 10.67
N ASP A 31 -0.79 5.26 11.24
CA ASP A 31 -0.95 5.36 12.70
C ASP A 31 -1.23 3.97 13.32
N GLU A 32 -2.07 3.14 12.69
CA GLU A 32 -2.38 1.79 13.16
C GLU A 32 -1.21 0.81 13.00
N ILE A 33 -0.42 0.92 11.93
CA ILE A 33 0.82 0.14 11.75
C ILE A 33 1.86 0.55 12.80
N GLY A 34 2.03 1.85 13.04
CA GLY A 34 2.98 2.37 14.02
C GLY A 34 2.72 1.93 15.46
N LYS A 35 1.50 1.49 15.79
CA LYS A 35 1.15 0.89 17.08
C LYS A 35 1.61 -0.56 17.23
N ARG A 36 2.07 -1.21 16.15
CA ARG A 36 2.45 -2.63 16.16
C ARG A 36 3.88 -2.80 16.67
N PRO A 37 4.12 -3.74 17.59
CA PRO A 37 5.47 -3.98 18.10
C PRO A 37 6.40 -4.46 16.99
N ASN A 38 7.60 -3.91 16.96
CA ASN A 38 8.66 -4.27 16.02
C ASN A 38 8.26 -4.07 14.52
N VAL A 39 7.44 -3.04 14.23
CA VAL A 39 7.06 -2.64 12.89
C VAL A 39 7.33 -1.14 12.72
N ALA A 40 8.05 -0.78 11.67
CA ALA A 40 8.25 0.59 11.22
C ALA A 40 7.37 0.85 9.98
N THR A 41 6.91 2.08 9.83
CA THR A 41 6.10 2.50 8.68
C THR A 41 6.47 3.90 8.24
N GLU A 42 6.14 4.23 7.01
CA GLU A 42 6.27 5.55 6.41
C GLU A 42 5.14 5.77 5.42
N LEU A 43 4.58 6.98 5.37
CA LEU A 43 3.65 7.36 4.31
C LEU A 43 4.42 7.78 3.07
N ILE A 44 4.20 7.07 1.97
CA ILE A 44 4.73 7.43 0.64
C ILE A 44 3.60 8.05 -0.16
N ASP A 45 3.65 9.36 -0.30
CA ASP A 45 2.74 10.09 -1.16
C ASP A 45 3.27 10.09 -2.59
N ILE A 46 2.56 9.46 -3.54
CA ILE A 46 3.00 9.41 -4.94
C ILE A 46 3.10 10.79 -5.59
N ALA A 47 2.46 11.82 -5.02
CA ALA A 47 2.64 13.20 -5.46
C ALA A 47 4.05 13.75 -5.22
N GLN A 48 4.83 13.11 -4.35
CA GLN A 48 6.20 13.47 -4.01
C GLN A 48 7.24 12.62 -4.74
N VAL A 49 6.82 11.62 -5.52
CA VAL A 49 7.72 10.78 -6.32
C VAL A 49 7.95 11.45 -7.67
N PRO A 50 9.16 11.98 -7.95
CA PRO A 50 9.44 12.80 -9.12
C PRO A 50 9.70 11.95 -10.37
N LEU A 51 8.69 11.22 -10.85
CA LEU A 51 8.81 10.44 -12.07
C LEU A 51 8.40 11.28 -13.29
N PRO A 52 9.21 11.28 -14.38
CA PRO A 52 8.81 11.89 -15.64
C PRO A 52 7.60 11.15 -16.23
N VAL A 53 6.79 11.87 -17.02
CA VAL A 53 5.58 11.30 -17.65
C VAL A 53 5.94 10.60 -18.96
N ASP A 54 7.03 10.99 -19.58
CA ASP A 54 7.58 10.43 -20.81
C ASP A 54 8.53 9.28 -20.48
N ASP A 55 8.25 8.11 -21.03
CA ASP A 55 9.12 6.95 -20.93
C ASP A 55 10.27 7.07 -21.94
N ALA A 56 11.48 7.22 -21.45
CA ALA A 56 12.71 7.20 -22.27
C ALA A 56 13.25 5.78 -22.51
N GLY A 57 12.48 4.73 -22.20
CA GLY A 57 12.75 3.33 -22.55
C GLY A 57 13.63 2.56 -21.59
N GLN A 58 14.48 3.16 -20.81
CA GLN A 58 15.23 2.48 -19.76
C GLN A 58 15.07 3.19 -18.41
N ALA A 59 14.43 2.48 -17.50
CA ALA A 59 14.50 2.73 -16.07
C ALA A 59 14.20 4.17 -15.64
N ILE A 60 12.98 4.63 -15.87
CA ILE A 60 12.43 5.70 -15.09
C ILE A 60 12.28 5.17 -13.67
N LYS A 61 13.29 5.38 -12.86
CA LYS A 61 13.31 4.91 -11.47
C LYS A 61 13.73 6.08 -10.56
N ASP A 62 12.85 6.45 -9.64
CA ASP A 62 13.25 7.34 -8.55
C ASP A 62 14.08 6.56 -7.53
N PRO A 63 15.34 6.94 -7.27
CA PRO A 63 16.22 6.18 -6.37
C PRO A 63 15.70 6.11 -4.93
N SER A 64 15.06 7.17 -4.45
CA SER A 64 14.50 7.21 -3.09
C SER A 64 13.31 6.28 -2.93
N TYR A 65 12.43 6.23 -3.94
CA TYR A 65 11.33 5.29 -3.97
C TYR A 65 11.82 3.84 -4.05
N ALA A 66 12.75 3.55 -4.95
CA ALA A 66 13.32 2.23 -5.11
C ALA A 66 14.03 1.73 -3.84
N GLU A 67 14.78 2.60 -3.15
CA GLU A 67 15.39 2.26 -1.86
C GLU A 67 14.34 1.86 -0.80
N LYS A 68 13.25 2.62 -0.70
CA LYS A 68 12.15 2.30 0.21
C LYS A 68 11.50 0.96 -0.14
N MET A 69 11.28 0.69 -1.43
CA MET A 69 10.73 -0.57 -1.89
C MET A 69 11.68 -1.73 -1.61
N ASN A 70 12.99 -1.56 -1.80
CA ASN A 70 13.99 -2.58 -1.44
C ASN A 70 13.96 -2.93 0.05
N ARG A 71 13.85 -1.92 0.93
CA ARG A 71 13.80 -2.12 2.39
C ARG A 71 12.49 -2.72 2.88
N ALA A 72 11.40 -2.55 2.14
CA ALA A 72 10.07 -2.99 2.54
C ALA A 72 10.00 -4.51 2.71
N ASP A 73 9.31 -4.95 3.74
CA ASP A 73 8.96 -6.35 3.97
C ASP A 73 7.53 -6.66 3.49
N ALA A 74 6.68 -5.65 3.47
CA ALA A 74 5.35 -5.66 2.88
C ALA A 74 4.96 -4.22 2.49
N LEU A 75 3.85 -4.07 1.78
CA LEU A 75 3.30 -2.79 1.33
C LEU A 75 1.83 -2.68 1.72
N VAL A 76 1.36 -1.46 2.01
CA VAL A 76 -0.07 -1.13 2.00
C VAL A 76 -0.31 -0.13 0.88
N ILE A 77 -1.23 -0.41 -0.03
CA ILE A 77 -1.63 0.50 -1.10
C ILE A 77 -3.02 1.05 -0.78
N VAL A 78 -3.12 2.36 -0.58
CA VAL A 78 -4.39 3.06 -0.38
C VAL A 78 -4.80 3.70 -1.71
N SER A 79 -5.74 3.08 -2.39
CA SER A 79 -6.17 3.47 -3.75
C SER A 79 -7.59 4.03 -3.76
N PRO A 80 -7.80 5.24 -4.27
CA PRO A 80 -9.14 5.67 -4.64
C PRO A 80 -9.62 4.92 -5.88
N GLU A 81 -10.95 4.81 -6.02
CA GLU A 81 -11.56 4.31 -7.26
C GLU A 81 -11.89 5.49 -8.20
N TYR A 82 -11.29 5.48 -9.38
CA TYR A 82 -11.55 6.44 -10.45
C TYR A 82 -12.07 5.70 -11.68
N ASN A 83 -13.32 5.96 -12.08
CA ASN A 83 -13.93 5.36 -13.28
C ASN A 83 -13.79 3.81 -13.28
N HIS A 84 -14.09 3.19 -12.15
CA HIS A 84 -14.02 1.73 -11.93
C HIS A 84 -12.60 1.13 -11.92
N ALA A 85 -11.57 1.96 -11.76
CA ALA A 85 -10.18 1.51 -11.68
C ALA A 85 -9.39 2.27 -10.59
N TYR A 86 -8.15 1.92 -10.42
CA TYR A 86 -7.15 2.69 -9.66
C TYR A 86 -6.65 3.89 -10.47
N SER A 87 -5.86 4.80 -9.87
CA SER A 87 -5.32 5.95 -10.59
C SER A 87 -4.17 5.57 -11.53
N GLY A 88 -4.12 6.19 -12.73
CA GLY A 88 -3.04 5.95 -13.70
C GLY A 88 -1.66 6.34 -13.16
N LEU A 89 -1.59 7.39 -12.32
CA LEU A 89 -0.33 7.79 -11.68
C LEU A 89 0.15 6.77 -10.63
N LEU A 90 -0.75 6.07 -9.96
CA LEU A 90 -0.36 4.94 -9.11
C LEU A 90 0.31 3.85 -9.94
N LYS A 91 -0.29 3.50 -11.09
CA LYS A 91 0.31 2.50 -12.00
C LYS A 91 1.69 2.93 -12.46
N HIS A 92 1.85 4.20 -12.85
CA HIS A 92 3.11 4.76 -13.29
C HIS A 92 4.21 4.67 -12.21
N VAL A 93 3.88 4.97 -10.94
CA VAL A 93 4.83 4.82 -9.83
C VAL A 93 5.16 3.34 -9.59
N LEU A 94 4.16 2.47 -9.59
CA LEU A 94 4.39 1.03 -9.39
C LEU A 94 5.27 0.43 -10.49
N ASP A 95 5.08 0.82 -11.74
CA ASP A 95 5.86 0.33 -12.88
C ASP A 95 7.33 0.78 -12.88
N SER A 96 7.68 1.76 -12.06
CA SER A 96 9.07 2.22 -11.94
C SER A 96 10.00 1.24 -11.20
N CYS A 97 9.44 0.23 -10.55
CA CYS A 97 10.17 -0.82 -9.83
C CYS A 97 9.60 -2.20 -10.24
N LEU A 98 10.42 -3.24 -10.16
CA LEU A 98 10.02 -4.63 -10.39
C LEU A 98 10.73 -5.56 -9.38
N GLU A 99 12.03 -5.65 -9.45
CA GLU A 99 12.82 -6.54 -8.60
C GLU A 99 12.66 -6.21 -7.12
N GLU A 100 12.42 -4.93 -6.81
CA GLU A 100 12.20 -4.44 -5.46
C GLU A 100 10.93 -4.96 -4.80
N TYR A 101 9.97 -5.46 -5.60
CA TYR A 101 8.69 -5.98 -5.09
C TYR A 101 8.65 -7.50 -4.91
N ILE A 102 9.49 -8.23 -5.63
CA ILE A 102 9.41 -9.69 -5.71
C ILE A 102 9.43 -10.33 -4.31
N HIS A 103 8.49 -11.25 -4.09
CA HIS A 103 8.31 -11.99 -2.85
C HIS A 103 8.03 -11.11 -1.61
N LYS A 104 7.32 -10.00 -1.79
CA LYS A 104 6.83 -9.17 -0.68
C LYS A 104 5.31 -9.22 -0.58
N ALA A 105 4.79 -9.12 0.64
CA ALA A 105 3.34 -9.08 0.85
C ALA A 105 2.78 -7.71 0.47
N VAL A 106 1.56 -7.68 -0.04
CA VAL A 106 0.81 -6.44 -0.25
C VAL A 106 -0.61 -6.58 0.28
N GLY A 107 -1.09 -5.54 0.94
CA GLY A 107 -2.48 -5.36 1.31
C GLY A 107 -3.05 -4.12 0.65
N ILE A 108 -4.30 -4.19 0.17
CA ILE A 108 -4.93 -3.10 -0.56
C ILE A 108 -6.09 -2.52 0.25
N VAL A 109 -6.14 -1.19 0.27
CA VAL A 109 -7.22 -0.41 0.89
C VAL A 109 -7.89 0.40 -0.20
N GLY A 110 -9.12 0.04 -0.53
CA GLY A 110 -9.95 0.77 -1.48
C GLY A 110 -10.68 1.92 -0.80
N VAL A 111 -10.78 3.05 -1.49
CA VAL A 111 -11.47 4.25 -0.99
C VAL A 111 -12.40 4.79 -2.07
N SER A 112 -13.67 5.04 -1.74
CA SER A 112 -14.58 5.73 -2.66
C SER A 112 -15.61 6.58 -1.94
N ALA A 113 -16.14 7.57 -2.64
CA ALA A 113 -17.31 8.34 -2.20
C ALA A 113 -18.61 7.52 -2.27
N GLY A 114 -18.63 6.48 -3.11
CA GLY A 114 -19.76 5.58 -3.26
C GLY A 114 -19.74 4.41 -2.28
N VAL A 115 -20.79 3.58 -2.35
CA VAL A 115 -21.04 2.47 -1.40
C VAL A 115 -20.10 1.27 -1.57
N PHE A 116 -19.39 1.16 -2.69
CA PHE A 116 -18.54 0.00 -2.98
C PHE A 116 -17.13 0.10 -2.38
N GLY A 117 -16.75 1.22 -1.76
CA GLY A 117 -15.49 1.33 -1.03
C GLY A 117 -14.23 1.07 -1.85
N GLY A 118 -14.25 1.37 -3.15
CA GLY A 118 -13.09 1.16 -4.01
C GLY A 118 -12.88 -0.28 -4.49
N THR A 119 -13.87 -1.16 -4.36
CA THR A 119 -13.76 -2.58 -4.72
C THR A 119 -13.26 -2.81 -6.15
N ARG A 120 -13.73 -2.04 -7.13
CA ARG A 120 -13.32 -2.21 -8.53
C ARG A 120 -11.87 -1.76 -8.76
N GLY A 121 -11.45 -0.71 -8.02
CA GLY A 121 -10.04 -0.29 -7.99
C GLY A 121 -9.13 -1.38 -7.44
N ILE A 122 -9.54 -2.04 -6.34
CA ILE A 122 -8.84 -3.20 -5.77
C ILE A 122 -8.75 -4.33 -6.81
N GLN A 123 -9.88 -4.74 -7.38
CA GLN A 123 -9.91 -5.82 -8.39
C GLN A 123 -9.01 -5.52 -9.60
N GLY A 124 -8.94 -4.25 -10.02
CA GLY A 124 -8.03 -3.83 -11.08
C GLY A 124 -6.56 -3.90 -10.69
N LEU A 125 -6.22 -3.75 -9.41
CA LEU A 125 -4.85 -3.85 -8.91
C LEU A 125 -4.34 -5.28 -8.77
N LEU A 126 -5.18 -6.27 -8.45
CA LEU A 126 -4.73 -7.64 -8.22
C LEU A 126 -3.86 -8.23 -9.34
N PRO A 127 -4.23 -8.13 -10.64
CA PRO A 127 -3.35 -8.61 -11.71
C PRO A 127 -2.03 -7.83 -11.79
N VAL A 128 -2.03 -6.54 -11.45
CA VAL A 128 -0.82 -5.72 -11.41
C VAL A 128 0.11 -6.19 -10.30
N MET A 129 -0.42 -6.42 -9.10
CA MET A 129 0.38 -6.94 -7.96
C MET A 129 1.03 -8.27 -8.31
N ARG A 130 0.29 -9.16 -8.94
CA ARG A 130 0.81 -10.45 -9.40
C ARG A 130 1.97 -10.29 -10.39
N GLU A 131 1.84 -9.43 -11.39
CA GLU A 131 2.89 -9.20 -12.40
C GLU A 131 4.14 -8.53 -11.80
N LEU A 132 3.97 -7.75 -10.74
CA LEU A 132 5.08 -7.16 -9.98
C LEU A 132 5.73 -8.14 -8.99
N GLY A 133 5.28 -9.39 -8.92
CA GLY A 133 5.81 -10.40 -7.99
C GLY A 133 5.41 -10.18 -6.53
N LEU A 134 4.44 -9.31 -6.29
CA LEU A 134 3.84 -9.10 -4.97
C LEU A 134 2.86 -10.22 -4.62
N VAL A 135 2.72 -10.52 -3.34
CA VAL A 135 1.80 -11.53 -2.83
C VAL A 135 0.65 -10.84 -2.10
N ASP A 136 -0.53 -10.83 -2.72
CA ASP A 136 -1.73 -10.25 -2.11
C ASP A 136 -2.14 -11.04 -0.87
N ILE A 137 -2.48 -10.32 0.20
CA ILE A 137 -3.09 -10.94 1.38
C ILE A 137 -4.58 -11.19 1.14
N PHE A 138 -5.17 -12.10 1.92
CA PHE A 138 -6.57 -12.49 1.77
C PHE A 138 -7.58 -11.37 2.05
N TRP A 139 -7.24 -10.42 2.93
CA TRP A 139 -8.16 -9.39 3.38
C TRP A 139 -7.87 -8.04 2.75
N ASP A 140 -8.92 -7.40 2.21
CA ASP A 140 -8.92 -6.00 1.82
C ASP A 140 -9.66 -5.13 2.84
N VAL A 141 -9.38 -3.83 2.81
CA VAL A 141 -10.18 -2.83 3.53
C VAL A 141 -10.89 -1.95 2.52
N ASN A 142 -12.22 -1.92 2.57
CA ASN A 142 -13.04 -1.07 1.73
C ASN A 142 -13.61 0.08 2.56
N ILE A 143 -13.24 1.32 2.22
CA ILE A 143 -13.72 2.54 2.84
C ILE A 143 -14.75 3.17 1.90
N SER A 144 -16.02 2.83 2.13
CA SER A 144 -17.16 3.39 1.41
C SER A 144 -17.60 4.73 2.03
N SER A 145 -18.26 5.58 1.23
CA SER A 145 -18.77 6.88 1.68
C SER A 145 -17.72 7.67 2.49
N VAL A 146 -16.52 7.74 1.97
CA VAL A 146 -15.33 8.21 2.69
C VAL A 146 -15.51 9.63 3.30
N GLN A 147 -16.37 10.47 2.71
CA GLN A 147 -16.74 11.78 3.21
C GLN A 147 -17.43 11.73 4.59
N ASP A 148 -18.01 10.58 4.94
CA ASP A 148 -18.71 10.38 6.21
C ASP A 148 -17.85 9.69 7.26
N VAL A 149 -16.69 9.13 6.85
CA VAL A 149 -15.80 8.31 7.70
C VAL A 149 -14.86 9.16 8.53
N PHE A 150 -14.41 10.29 7.99
CA PHE A 150 -13.46 11.19 8.64
C PHE A 150 -14.09 12.55 8.93
N ASP A 151 -13.63 13.22 10.01
CA ASP A 151 -13.95 14.61 10.29
C ASP A 151 -13.08 15.57 9.46
N ASP A 152 -13.32 16.89 9.57
CA ASP A 152 -12.58 17.92 8.84
C ASP A 152 -11.08 17.98 9.21
N SER A 153 -10.71 17.41 10.36
CA SER A 153 -9.33 17.26 10.82
C SER A 153 -8.69 15.95 10.37
N GLY A 154 -9.44 15.08 9.65
CA GLY A 154 -8.99 13.78 9.18
C GLY A 154 -9.01 12.68 10.24
N ASN A 155 -9.68 12.88 11.37
CA ASN A 155 -9.82 11.82 12.38
C ASN A 155 -11.00 10.91 12.04
N LEU A 156 -10.85 9.63 12.38
CA LEU A 156 -11.89 8.62 12.19
C LEU A 156 -13.10 8.94 13.10
N LYS A 157 -14.29 9.12 12.51
CA LYS A 157 -15.54 9.36 13.25
C LYS A 157 -16.09 8.10 13.91
N ASP A 158 -15.97 6.95 13.20
CA ASP A 158 -16.54 5.68 13.65
C ASP A 158 -15.44 4.64 13.93
N PRO A 159 -15.17 4.32 15.21
CA PRO A 159 -14.19 3.32 15.59
C PRO A 159 -14.50 1.90 15.08
N SER A 160 -15.71 1.63 14.58
CA SER A 160 -16.10 0.31 14.06
C SER A 160 -15.26 -0.15 12.86
N PHE A 161 -14.55 0.76 12.21
CA PHE A 161 -13.54 0.43 11.17
C PHE A 161 -12.28 -0.23 11.74
N LEU A 162 -11.91 0.06 12.99
CA LEU A 162 -10.65 -0.42 13.57
C LEU A 162 -10.52 -1.95 13.62
N PRO A 163 -11.57 -2.74 13.96
CA PRO A 163 -11.49 -4.21 13.92
C PRO A 163 -11.15 -4.77 12.53
N ARG A 164 -11.63 -4.14 11.45
CA ARG A 164 -11.31 -4.56 10.07
C ARG A 164 -9.85 -4.27 9.76
N ILE A 165 -9.36 -3.09 10.12
CA ILE A 165 -7.96 -2.70 9.97
C ILE A 165 -7.07 -3.62 10.81
N ASP A 166 -7.46 -3.95 12.04
CA ASP A 166 -6.71 -4.86 12.90
C ASP A 166 -6.56 -6.26 12.25
N LYS A 167 -7.64 -6.81 11.71
CA LYS A 167 -7.63 -8.09 11.01
C LYS A 167 -6.73 -8.07 9.77
N PHE A 168 -6.85 -7.03 8.96
CA PHE A 168 -6.01 -6.79 7.79
C PHE A 168 -4.53 -6.70 8.16
N LEU A 169 -4.17 -5.91 9.18
CA LEU A 169 -2.79 -5.75 9.60
C LEU A 169 -2.20 -7.02 10.23
N LYS A 170 -2.98 -7.81 10.96
CA LYS A 170 -2.53 -9.10 11.49
C LYS A 170 -2.12 -10.05 10.37
N GLU A 171 -2.94 -10.14 9.32
CA GLU A 171 -2.63 -10.98 8.15
C GLU A 171 -1.41 -10.45 7.39
N LEU A 172 -1.36 -9.15 7.14
CA LEU A 172 -0.23 -8.53 6.43
C LEU A 172 1.09 -8.73 7.17
N ILE A 173 1.11 -8.54 8.49
CA ILE A 173 2.30 -8.72 9.31
C ILE A 173 2.73 -10.20 9.34
N TRP A 174 1.77 -11.13 9.43
CA TRP A 174 2.07 -12.56 9.36
C TRP A 174 2.70 -12.92 8.02
N MET A 175 2.11 -12.49 6.91
CA MET A 175 2.62 -12.75 5.57
C MET A 175 3.99 -12.08 5.35
N ALA A 176 4.16 -10.83 5.82
CA ALA A 176 5.43 -10.12 5.76
C ALA A 176 6.57 -10.89 6.44
N LYS A 177 6.32 -11.44 7.64
CA LYS A 177 7.29 -12.28 8.37
C LYS A 177 7.62 -13.56 7.60
N THR A 178 6.60 -14.22 7.08
CA THR A 178 6.74 -15.48 6.32
C THR A 178 7.58 -15.28 5.05
N LEU A 179 7.25 -14.27 4.25
CA LEU A 179 7.97 -14.00 3.01
C LEU A 179 9.37 -13.44 3.26
N ARG A 180 9.56 -12.64 4.31
CA ARG A 180 10.89 -12.21 4.73
C ARG A 180 11.76 -13.42 5.11
N TYR A 181 11.23 -14.33 5.91
CA TYR A 181 11.95 -15.57 6.23
C TYR A 181 12.33 -16.33 4.97
N GLY A 182 11.41 -16.44 4.00
CA GLY A 182 11.67 -17.06 2.70
C GLY A 182 12.83 -16.39 1.96
N ARG A 183 12.76 -15.06 1.78
CA ARG A 183 13.84 -14.30 1.11
C ARG A 183 15.20 -14.42 1.77
N GLU A 184 15.24 -14.55 3.09
CA GLU A 184 16.49 -14.60 3.86
C GLU A 184 17.07 -16.02 4.01
N ASN A 185 16.27 -17.07 3.87
CA ASN A 185 16.66 -18.43 4.24
C ASN A 185 16.44 -19.48 3.14
N ILE A 186 15.70 -19.19 2.09
CA ILE A 186 15.43 -20.12 1.00
C ILE A 186 16.18 -19.62 -0.24
N ALA A 187 17.14 -20.43 -0.72
CA ALA A 187 17.84 -20.10 -1.95
C ALA A 187 16.85 -20.09 -3.14
N ALA A 188 16.93 -19.07 -3.99
CA ALA A 188 16.31 -19.12 -5.30
C ALA A 188 17.16 -20.07 -6.16
N GLU A 189 16.56 -21.16 -6.66
CA GLU A 189 17.19 -22.08 -7.59
C GLU A 189 17.26 -21.46 -9.00
#